data_e62c65777cbb2ebf64ce6b5b32376b6d
#
_entry.id   e62c65777cbb2ebf64ce6b5b32376b6d
#
_cell.length_a   1.000
_cell.length_b   1.000
_cell.length_c   1.000
_cell.angle_alpha   90.00
_cell.angle_beta   90.00
_cell.angle_gamma   90.00
#
_symmetry.space_group_name_H-M   'P 1'
#
loop_
_entity.id
_entity.type
_entity.pdbx_description
1 polymer ?
#
loop_
_entity_poly.entity_id
_entity_poly.type
_entity_poly.pdbx_seq_one_letter_code
_entity_poly.pdbx_strand_id
1 'polypeptide(L)'
;MKKTTIGMIMALCALFLTACSDKKRDAIGHTEVVMETSMGNITLRLYDDTPLHRDNFVRLARMGAYDGIVWNRIVDQSTIQSGDPNLRADGGKPAIDPSWAEKTIKAEIRYPRHFHKPGALAMARQPDDINPDRESSATQFYIVTGKVYSVMKLAELHQFMLETDTLHTIPSIPAPLKKVYTTRGGAPHLDGGYTVFGEVVDGMKVVEAIGKVPTDEHERPLKQVVLRRVIIKD
;
A
#
# COMPACT_ATOMS: atom_id res chain seq x y z
N MET A 1 78.05 45.41 17.20
CA MET A 1 77.26 45.05 16.03
C MET A 1 76.74 43.63 16.24
N LYS A 2 75.55 43.45 16.76
CA LYS A 2 74.91 42.13 16.98
C LYS A 2 73.68 42.03 16.08
N LYS A 3 73.67 41.12 15.14
CA LYS A 3 72.56 40.76 14.26
C LYS A 3 71.70 39.76 14.98
N THR A 4 70.49 40.16 15.28
CA THR A 4 69.41 39.29 15.85
C THR A 4 68.67 38.63 14.72
N THR A 5 68.78 37.32 14.65
CA THR A 5 68.00 36.51 13.68
C THR A 5 66.67 36.11 14.31
N ILE A 6 65.57 36.58 13.76
CA ILE A 6 64.26 36.23 14.18
C ILE A 6 63.88 34.92 13.46
N GLY A 7 63.73 33.85 14.22
CA GLY A 7 63.24 32.57 13.73
C GLY A 7 61.70 32.59 13.60
N MET A 8 61.24 32.40 12.40
CA MET A 8 59.84 32.30 12.09
C MET A 8 59.35 30.89 12.32
N ILE A 9 58.62 30.65 13.39
CA ILE A 9 57.96 29.40 13.69
C ILE A 9 56.70 29.33 12.82
N MET A 10 56.74 28.52 11.77
CA MET A 10 55.55 28.15 11.00
C MET A 10 54.73 27.14 11.82
N ALA A 11 53.63 27.59 12.40
CA ALA A 11 52.60 26.72 12.97
C ALA A 11 51.80 26.07 11.84
N LEU A 12 52.05 24.78 11.61
CA LEU A 12 51.33 23.96 10.68
C LEU A 12 49.98 23.59 11.30
N CYS A 13 48.93 24.41 11.06
CA CYS A 13 47.55 24.05 11.38
C CYS A 13 47.11 22.91 10.45
N ALA A 14 47.22 21.69 10.94
CA ALA A 14 46.56 20.56 10.31
C ALA A 14 45.03 20.72 10.44
N LEU A 15 44.40 21.18 9.39
CA LEU A 15 42.97 21.11 9.21
C LEU A 15 42.55 19.65 9.07
N PHE A 16 42.16 19.03 10.19
CA PHE A 16 41.38 17.82 10.15
C PHE A 16 40.00 18.17 9.57
N LEU A 17 39.88 18.07 8.26
CA LEU A 17 38.58 17.91 7.59
C LEU A 17 38.02 16.56 8.03
N THR A 18 37.23 16.58 9.09
CA THR A 18 36.31 15.48 9.39
C THR A 18 35.38 15.38 8.22
N ALA A 19 35.68 14.52 7.28
CA ALA A 19 34.75 14.01 6.30
C ALA A 19 33.65 13.30 7.10
N CYS A 20 32.62 14.07 7.49
CA CYS A 20 31.34 13.49 7.84
C CYS A 20 30.87 12.72 6.62
N SER A 21 31.09 11.43 6.68
CA SER A 21 30.66 10.45 5.71
C SER A 21 29.16 10.62 5.50
N ASP A 22 28.78 11.12 4.33
CA ASP A 22 27.42 11.13 3.78
C ASP A 22 26.88 9.70 3.52
N LYS A 23 27.14 8.77 4.44
CA LYS A 23 26.66 7.39 4.39
C LYS A 23 25.21 7.23 4.84
N LYS A 24 24.44 8.33 4.92
CA LYS A 24 23.03 8.32 5.39
C LYS A 24 22.00 8.67 4.31
N ARG A 25 22.37 8.73 3.03
CA ARG A 25 21.41 9.04 1.95
C ARG A 25 20.93 7.87 1.13
N ASP A 26 21.46 6.67 1.28
CA ASP A 26 21.06 5.50 0.50
C ASP A 26 20.21 4.47 1.26
N ALA A 27 19.87 4.73 2.50
CA ALA A 27 18.78 4.04 3.19
C ALA A 27 17.51 4.87 3.00
N ILE A 28 16.89 4.83 1.81
CA ILE A 28 15.46 5.10 1.66
C ILE A 28 14.80 4.00 2.49
N GLY A 29 14.57 4.31 3.76
CA GLY A 29 13.96 3.41 4.71
C GLY A 29 12.50 3.24 4.34
N HIS A 30 12.21 2.27 3.49
CA HIS A 30 10.82 1.87 3.27
C HIS A 30 10.21 1.43 4.59
N THR A 31 9.08 1.99 4.96
CA THR A 31 8.33 1.55 6.13
C THR A 31 7.83 0.12 5.88
N GLU A 32 8.36 -0.84 6.63
CA GLU A 32 7.85 -2.21 6.61
C GLU A 32 6.82 -2.42 7.73
N VAL A 33 5.81 -3.21 7.41
CA VAL A 33 4.68 -3.50 8.30
C VAL A 33 4.38 -4.99 8.28
N VAL A 34 4.13 -5.59 9.45
CA VAL A 34 3.67 -6.96 9.56
C VAL A 34 2.20 -6.97 9.96
N MET A 35 1.36 -7.57 9.14
CA MET A 35 -0.02 -7.93 9.48
C MET A 35 -0.04 -9.35 10.04
N GLU A 36 -0.36 -9.52 11.31
CA GLU A 36 -0.61 -10.84 11.89
C GLU A 36 -2.08 -11.19 11.70
N THR A 37 -2.34 -12.23 10.93
CA THR A 37 -3.70 -12.71 10.67
C THR A 37 -3.97 -14.07 11.34
N SER A 38 -5.24 -14.47 11.38
CA SER A 38 -5.61 -15.82 11.83
C SER A 38 -5.12 -16.93 10.89
N MET A 39 -4.64 -16.58 9.69
CA MET A 39 -4.15 -17.52 8.68
C MET A 39 -2.64 -17.43 8.41
N GLY A 40 -1.91 -16.57 9.15
CA GLY A 40 -0.48 -16.37 9.02
C GLY A 40 -0.11 -14.89 8.87
N ASN A 41 1.17 -14.61 8.72
CA ASN A 41 1.68 -13.25 8.63
C ASN A 41 1.83 -12.78 7.18
N ILE A 42 1.58 -11.49 6.95
CA ILE A 42 1.77 -10.80 5.69
C ILE A 42 2.71 -9.61 5.98
N THR A 43 3.84 -9.55 5.31
CA THR A 43 4.76 -8.40 5.42
C THR A 43 4.54 -7.48 4.22
N LEU A 44 4.32 -6.21 4.53
CA LEU A 44 4.10 -5.14 3.56
C LEU A 44 5.27 -4.17 3.55
N ARG A 45 5.55 -3.60 2.39
CA ARG A 45 6.37 -2.41 2.20
C ARG A 45 5.46 -1.27 1.77
N LEU A 46 5.48 -0.15 2.50
CA LEU A 46 4.74 1.05 2.15
C LEU A 46 5.62 1.97 1.29
N TYR A 47 5.00 2.68 0.35
CA TYR A 47 5.70 3.56 -0.59
C TYR A 47 5.89 4.97 -0.04
N ASP A 48 7.07 5.55 -0.28
CA ASP A 48 7.41 6.90 0.20
C ASP A 48 6.78 8.01 -0.63
N ASP A 49 6.44 7.74 -1.88
CA ASP A 49 5.82 8.69 -2.80
C ASP A 49 4.27 8.74 -2.73
N THR A 50 3.71 8.06 -1.72
CA THR A 50 2.31 8.18 -1.31
C THR A 50 2.22 8.49 0.20
N PRO A 51 2.82 9.60 0.66
CA PRO A 51 3.02 9.89 2.08
C PRO A 51 1.72 10.04 2.87
N LEU A 52 0.64 10.61 2.29
CA LEU A 52 -0.63 10.76 3.00
C LEU A 52 -1.21 9.39 3.40
N HIS A 53 -1.17 8.43 2.49
CA HIS A 53 -1.68 7.07 2.72
C HIS A 53 -0.77 6.28 3.65
N ARG A 54 0.55 6.32 3.39
CA ARG A 54 1.55 5.67 4.25
C ARG A 54 1.44 6.15 5.70
N ASP A 55 1.49 7.45 5.92
CA ASP A 55 1.54 8.03 7.27
C ASP A 55 0.21 7.84 8.01
N ASN A 56 -0.92 7.92 7.30
CA ASN A 56 -2.22 7.62 7.87
C ASN A 56 -2.33 6.15 8.27
N PHE A 57 -1.91 5.22 7.41
CA PHE A 57 -1.93 3.78 7.71
C PHE A 57 -1.06 3.45 8.94
N VAL A 58 0.18 3.98 8.99
CA VAL A 58 1.08 3.82 10.13
C VAL A 58 0.49 4.39 11.42
N ARG A 59 -0.10 5.57 11.35
CA ARG A 59 -0.76 6.20 12.50
C ARG A 59 -1.92 5.35 13.02
N LEU A 60 -2.80 4.87 12.16
CA LEU A 60 -3.92 4.02 12.54
C LEU A 60 -3.45 2.67 13.11
N ALA A 61 -2.43 2.06 12.52
CA ALA A 61 -1.81 0.84 13.06
C ALA A 61 -1.27 1.05 14.48
N ARG A 62 -0.55 2.16 14.73
CA ARG A 62 -0.05 2.51 16.07
C ARG A 62 -1.16 2.80 17.08
N MET A 63 -2.31 3.24 16.63
CA MET A 63 -3.50 3.45 17.46
C MET A 63 -4.28 2.14 17.74
N GLY A 64 -3.84 1.00 17.18
CA GLY A 64 -4.55 -0.28 17.28
C GLY A 64 -5.86 -0.34 16.47
N ALA A 65 -6.07 0.57 15.54
CA ALA A 65 -7.30 0.65 14.75
C ALA A 65 -7.61 -0.63 13.98
N TYR A 66 -6.57 -1.38 13.63
CA TYR A 66 -6.66 -2.62 12.85
C TYR A 66 -6.61 -3.88 13.73
N ASP A 67 -6.51 -3.74 15.06
CA ASP A 67 -6.36 -4.89 15.94
C ASP A 67 -7.70 -5.60 16.15
N GLY A 68 -7.76 -6.88 15.81
CA GLY A 68 -8.93 -7.73 15.97
C GLY A 68 -10.07 -7.48 14.98
N ILE A 69 -9.87 -6.67 13.92
CA ILE A 69 -10.87 -6.50 12.87
C ILE A 69 -10.89 -7.70 11.91
N VAL A 70 -11.94 -7.81 11.11
CA VAL A 70 -12.08 -8.91 10.15
C VAL A 70 -11.75 -8.49 8.73
N TRP A 71 -11.31 -9.46 7.91
CA TRP A 71 -11.38 -9.33 6.47
C TRP A 71 -12.86 -9.43 6.08
N ASN A 72 -13.44 -8.31 5.67
CA ASN A 72 -14.89 -8.18 5.56
C ASN A 72 -15.42 -8.39 4.13
N ARG A 73 -14.53 -8.38 3.12
CA ARG A 73 -14.91 -8.59 1.72
C ARG A 73 -13.80 -9.31 0.96
N ILE A 74 -14.14 -10.42 0.34
CA ILE A 74 -13.23 -11.24 -0.47
C ILE A 74 -13.83 -11.38 -1.86
N VAL A 75 -13.26 -10.65 -2.83
CA VAL A 75 -13.65 -10.74 -4.24
C VAL A 75 -12.77 -11.78 -4.91
N ASP A 76 -13.39 -12.88 -5.36
CA ASP A 76 -12.64 -14.00 -5.96
C ASP A 76 -11.75 -13.52 -7.11
N GLN A 77 -10.51 -13.98 -7.11
CA GLN A 77 -9.49 -13.66 -8.11
C GLN A 77 -9.29 -12.15 -8.35
N SER A 78 -9.60 -11.31 -7.36
CA SER A 78 -9.45 -9.85 -7.46
C SER A 78 -8.79 -9.28 -6.22
N THR A 79 -9.48 -9.19 -5.09
CA THR A 79 -8.99 -8.49 -3.89
C THR A 79 -9.47 -9.15 -2.60
N ILE A 80 -8.70 -8.95 -1.53
CA ILE A 80 -9.12 -9.17 -0.15
C ILE A 80 -9.15 -7.81 0.56
N GLN A 81 -10.27 -7.46 1.21
CA GLN A 81 -10.49 -6.14 1.82
C GLN A 81 -10.72 -6.25 3.32
N SER A 82 -10.17 -5.28 4.05
CA SER A 82 -10.30 -5.09 5.51
C SER A 82 -10.24 -3.59 5.84
N GLY A 83 -10.15 -3.26 7.14
CA GLY A 83 -9.90 -1.89 7.60
C GLY A 83 -11.13 -1.17 8.14
N ASP A 84 -12.31 -1.81 8.19
CA ASP A 84 -13.46 -1.23 8.88
C ASP A 84 -13.30 -1.42 10.39
N PRO A 85 -13.09 -0.33 11.17
CA PRO A 85 -12.87 -0.42 12.60
C PRO A 85 -14.10 -0.91 13.37
N ASN A 86 -15.30 -0.84 12.76
CA ASN A 86 -16.55 -1.29 13.36
C ASN A 86 -16.76 -2.80 13.24
N LEU A 87 -16.00 -3.48 12.39
CA LEU A 87 -16.15 -4.91 12.13
C LEU A 87 -15.09 -5.73 12.87
N ARG A 88 -15.26 -5.83 14.19
CA ARG A 88 -14.38 -6.61 15.07
C ARG A 88 -14.85 -8.05 15.22
N ALA A 89 -13.88 -8.97 15.26
CA ALA A 89 -14.15 -10.40 15.41
C ALA A 89 -14.80 -10.77 16.76
N ASP A 90 -14.50 -9.99 17.80
CA ASP A 90 -15.02 -10.16 19.17
C ASP A 90 -16.35 -9.42 19.41
N GLY A 91 -16.86 -8.67 18.43
CA GLY A 91 -18.02 -7.80 18.56
C GLY A 91 -17.80 -6.62 19.51
N GLY A 92 -16.54 -6.38 19.91
CA GLY A 92 -16.15 -5.31 20.82
C GLY A 92 -16.22 -3.91 20.19
N LYS A 93 -15.98 -2.90 21.03
CA LYS A 93 -15.92 -1.51 20.55
C LYS A 93 -14.67 -1.27 19.71
N PRO A 94 -14.75 -0.41 18.68
CA PRO A 94 -13.58 0.04 17.93
C PRO A 94 -12.49 0.62 18.83
N ALA A 95 -11.22 0.41 18.48
CA ALA A 95 -10.09 1.02 19.19
C ALA A 95 -9.95 2.53 18.91
N ILE A 96 -10.59 3.00 17.84
CA ILE A 96 -10.64 4.42 17.44
C ILE A 96 -12.10 4.88 17.36
N ASP A 97 -12.31 6.20 17.30
CA ASP A 97 -13.64 6.78 17.11
C ASP A 97 -14.27 6.22 15.82
N PRO A 98 -15.49 5.68 15.86
CA PRO A 98 -16.19 5.11 14.69
C PRO A 98 -16.31 6.05 13.51
N SER A 99 -16.34 7.38 13.72
CA SER A 99 -16.39 8.39 12.66
C SER A 99 -15.18 8.36 11.72
N TRP A 100 -14.09 7.68 12.10
CA TRP A 100 -12.94 7.47 11.22
C TRP A 100 -13.29 6.65 9.98
N ALA A 101 -14.27 5.77 10.05
CA ALA A 101 -14.74 5.00 8.89
C ALA A 101 -15.33 5.88 7.78
N GLU A 102 -15.80 7.09 8.13
CA GLU A 102 -16.40 8.06 7.20
C GLU A 102 -15.38 9.08 6.66
N LYS A 103 -14.17 9.15 7.23
CA LYS A 103 -13.14 10.09 6.79
C LYS A 103 -12.50 9.65 5.48
N THR A 104 -12.07 10.63 4.69
CA THR A 104 -11.38 10.43 3.42
C THR A 104 -9.96 11.00 3.45
N ILE A 105 -9.14 10.54 2.50
CA ILE A 105 -7.78 11.01 2.24
C ILE A 105 -7.70 11.38 0.77
N LYS A 106 -7.13 12.55 0.49
CA LYS A 106 -6.88 13.00 -0.88
C LYS A 106 -6.10 11.95 -1.67
N ALA A 107 -6.53 11.66 -2.89
CA ALA A 107 -5.93 10.65 -3.75
C ALA A 107 -4.44 10.92 -4.04
N GLU A 108 -3.62 9.86 -4.01
CA GLU A 108 -2.20 9.86 -4.40
C GLU A 108 -1.96 8.81 -5.49
N ILE A 109 -2.77 8.83 -6.54
CA ILE A 109 -2.68 7.86 -7.64
C ILE A 109 -1.40 8.10 -8.44
N ARG A 110 -0.51 7.10 -8.52
CA ARG A 110 0.80 7.14 -9.17
C ARG A 110 0.91 6.17 -10.36
N TYR A 111 -0.20 5.94 -11.05
CA TYR A 111 -0.17 5.12 -12.26
C TYR A 111 0.70 5.77 -13.36
N PRO A 112 1.49 5.02 -14.14
CA PRO A 112 1.66 3.57 -14.13
C PRO A 112 2.76 3.05 -13.18
N ARG A 113 3.39 3.91 -12.36
CA ARG A 113 4.46 3.51 -11.42
C ARG A 113 3.94 2.48 -10.41
N HIS A 114 2.81 2.77 -9.79
CA HIS A 114 2.10 1.88 -8.89
C HIS A 114 0.79 1.43 -9.55
N PHE A 115 0.61 0.13 -9.66
CA PHE A 115 -0.51 -0.49 -10.35
C PHE A 115 -0.96 -1.76 -9.63
N HIS A 116 -2.13 -2.27 -9.96
CA HIS A 116 -2.77 -3.37 -9.25
C HIS A 116 -2.23 -4.74 -9.66
N LYS A 117 -0.90 -4.94 -9.51
CA LYS A 117 -0.27 -6.27 -9.60
C LYS A 117 -0.66 -7.14 -8.39
N PRO A 118 -0.49 -8.50 -8.44
CA PRO A 118 -0.68 -9.33 -7.26
C PRO A 118 0.19 -8.85 -6.10
N GLY A 119 -0.41 -8.74 -4.92
CA GLY A 119 0.23 -8.21 -3.72
C GLY A 119 0.23 -6.68 -3.59
N ALA A 120 -0.31 -5.92 -4.55
CA ALA A 120 -0.47 -4.48 -4.37
C ALA A 120 -1.42 -4.18 -3.21
N LEU A 121 -1.01 -3.25 -2.32
CA LEU A 121 -1.82 -2.71 -1.22
C LEU A 121 -2.39 -1.36 -1.65
N ALA A 122 -3.71 -1.23 -1.62
CA ALA A 122 -4.40 -0.02 -2.01
C ALA A 122 -5.53 0.33 -1.03
N MET A 123 -5.93 1.62 -1.01
CA MET A 123 -7.09 2.06 -0.21
C MET A 123 -8.38 1.90 -1.01
N ALA A 124 -9.43 1.45 -0.31
CA ALA A 124 -10.79 1.47 -0.84
C ALA A 124 -11.31 2.90 -0.96
N ARG A 125 -12.35 3.11 -1.74
CA ARG A 125 -13.05 4.38 -1.90
C ARG A 125 -14.49 4.20 -2.37
N GLN A 126 -15.27 5.25 -2.25
CA GLN A 126 -16.61 5.31 -2.86
C GLN A 126 -16.50 5.44 -4.40
N PRO A 127 -17.54 5.00 -5.15
CA PRO A 127 -17.61 5.13 -6.61
C PRO A 127 -17.54 6.58 -7.10
N ASP A 128 -17.19 6.76 -8.38
CA ASP A 128 -16.93 8.08 -8.99
C ASP A 128 -18.15 9.01 -9.01
N ASP A 129 -19.37 8.47 -9.05
CA ASP A 129 -20.63 9.23 -8.98
C ASP A 129 -20.86 9.91 -7.63
N ILE A 130 -20.32 9.33 -6.55
CA ILE A 130 -20.39 9.87 -5.18
C ILE A 130 -19.10 10.62 -4.84
N ASN A 131 -17.97 10.19 -5.39
CA ASN A 131 -16.63 10.65 -5.05
C ASN A 131 -15.80 10.93 -6.31
N PRO A 132 -16.12 12.00 -7.06
CA PRO A 132 -15.43 12.33 -8.31
C PRO A 132 -13.94 12.68 -8.13
N ASP A 133 -13.55 13.15 -6.95
CA ASP A 133 -12.15 13.45 -6.60
C ASP A 133 -11.33 12.19 -6.28
N ARG A 134 -11.97 11.01 -6.27
CA ARG A 134 -11.34 9.71 -5.97
C ARG A 134 -10.62 9.66 -4.63
N GLU A 135 -11.09 10.41 -3.66
CA GLU A 135 -10.56 10.36 -2.31
C GLU A 135 -10.67 8.95 -1.74
N SER A 136 -9.63 8.52 -1.06
CA SER A 136 -9.59 7.19 -0.45
C SER A 136 -10.29 7.18 0.90
N SER A 137 -10.89 6.05 1.29
CA SER A 137 -11.25 5.80 2.69
C SER A 137 -10.03 6.01 3.59
N ALA A 138 -10.21 6.61 4.76
CA ALA A 138 -9.12 6.75 5.72
C ALA A 138 -8.74 5.42 6.39
N THR A 139 -9.62 4.42 6.40
CA THR A 139 -9.42 3.19 7.15
C THR A 139 -9.41 1.93 6.31
N GLN A 140 -10.29 1.82 5.30
CA GLN A 140 -10.47 0.58 4.55
C GLN A 140 -9.44 0.43 3.42
N PHE A 141 -8.80 -0.72 3.38
CA PHE A 141 -7.77 -1.08 2.41
C PHE A 141 -8.03 -2.47 1.83
N TYR A 142 -7.37 -2.76 0.72
CA TYR A 142 -7.38 -4.09 0.12
C TYR A 142 -6.00 -4.50 -0.39
N ILE A 143 -5.81 -5.82 -0.50
CA ILE A 143 -4.64 -6.42 -1.14
C ILE A 143 -5.12 -7.17 -2.39
N VAL A 144 -4.42 -6.97 -3.49
CA VAL A 144 -4.74 -7.61 -4.77
C VAL A 144 -4.29 -9.08 -4.74
N THR A 145 -5.22 -9.99 -4.97
CA THR A 145 -4.93 -11.39 -5.32
C THR A 145 -4.78 -11.51 -6.83
N GLY A 146 -5.77 -11.00 -7.57
CA GLY A 146 -5.81 -10.91 -9.01
C GLY A 146 -5.90 -12.24 -9.73
N LYS A 147 -6.12 -12.18 -11.05
CA LYS A 147 -6.09 -13.35 -11.95
C LYS A 147 -5.16 -13.07 -13.13
N VAL A 148 -4.70 -14.15 -13.78
CA VAL A 148 -3.93 -14.06 -15.02
C VAL A 148 -4.89 -13.87 -16.20
N TYR A 149 -4.60 -12.92 -17.06
CA TYR A 149 -5.38 -12.61 -18.26
C TYR A 149 -4.70 -13.18 -19.50
N SER A 150 -5.48 -13.73 -20.45
CA SER A 150 -4.96 -13.85 -21.81
C SER A 150 -4.81 -12.47 -22.45
N VAL A 151 -3.97 -12.35 -23.48
CA VAL A 151 -3.78 -11.08 -24.20
C VAL A 151 -5.11 -10.53 -24.73
N MET A 152 -5.96 -11.43 -25.25
CA MET A 152 -7.28 -11.08 -25.77
C MET A 152 -8.21 -10.57 -24.66
N LYS A 153 -8.31 -11.30 -23.53
CA LYS A 153 -9.16 -10.89 -22.42
C LYS A 153 -8.70 -9.59 -21.76
N LEU A 154 -7.40 -9.32 -21.74
CA LEU A 154 -6.88 -8.04 -21.26
C LEU A 154 -7.24 -6.89 -22.20
N ALA A 155 -7.22 -7.13 -23.52
CA ALA A 155 -7.64 -6.13 -24.52
C ALA A 155 -9.15 -5.85 -24.42
N GLU A 156 -9.99 -6.88 -24.32
CA GLU A 156 -11.43 -6.75 -24.13
C GLU A 156 -11.76 -5.95 -22.86
N LEU A 157 -11.10 -6.29 -21.74
CA LEU A 157 -11.28 -5.56 -20.47
C LEU A 157 -10.87 -4.08 -20.62
N HIS A 158 -9.75 -3.81 -21.26
CA HIS A 158 -9.30 -2.43 -21.49
C HIS A 158 -10.28 -1.64 -22.37
N GLN A 159 -10.80 -2.26 -23.44
CA GLN A 159 -11.82 -1.64 -24.25
C GLN A 159 -13.11 -1.33 -23.44
N PHE A 160 -13.57 -2.27 -22.62
CA PHE A 160 -14.69 -2.04 -21.73
C PHE A 160 -14.42 -0.89 -20.74
N MET A 161 -13.22 -0.79 -20.18
CA MET A 161 -12.85 0.33 -19.31
C MET A 161 -12.90 1.68 -20.04
N LEU A 162 -12.43 1.75 -21.30
CA LEU A 162 -12.50 2.98 -22.10
C LEU A 162 -13.94 3.41 -22.41
N GLU A 163 -14.87 2.46 -22.51
CA GLU A 163 -16.27 2.74 -22.78
C GLU A 163 -17.07 3.16 -21.53
N THR A 164 -16.64 2.68 -20.36
CA THR A 164 -17.35 2.87 -19.09
C THR A 164 -16.72 3.90 -18.16
N ASP A 165 -15.40 4.12 -18.25
CA ASP A 165 -14.70 5.15 -17.46
C ASP A 165 -14.90 6.52 -18.11
N THR A 166 -15.84 7.28 -17.59
CA THR A 166 -16.14 8.64 -18.06
C THR A 166 -14.98 9.63 -17.87
N LEU A 167 -14.01 9.29 -17.04
CA LEU A 167 -12.84 10.12 -16.76
C LEU A 167 -11.62 9.79 -17.65
N HIS A 168 -11.69 8.73 -18.46
CA HIS A 168 -10.67 8.29 -19.43
C HIS A 168 -9.23 8.35 -18.92
N THR A 169 -9.02 7.88 -17.69
CA THR A 169 -7.74 8.04 -16.98
C THR A 169 -6.62 7.16 -17.54
N ILE A 170 -6.94 6.09 -18.29
CA ILE A 170 -5.95 5.14 -18.85
C ILE A 170 -6.22 4.90 -20.32
N PRO A 171 -5.61 5.69 -21.22
CA PRO A 171 -5.80 5.52 -22.66
C PRO A 171 -5.15 4.24 -23.21
N SER A 172 -4.13 3.70 -22.52
CA SER A 172 -3.50 2.43 -22.88
C SER A 172 -2.80 1.79 -21.69
N ILE A 173 -2.79 0.45 -21.63
CA ILE A 173 -1.98 -0.29 -20.63
C ILE A 173 -0.55 -0.40 -21.19
N PRO A 174 0.49 0.12 -20.50
CA PRO A 174 1.87 0.02 -20.93
C PRO A 174 2.35 -1.44 -21.10
N ALA A 175 3.23 -1.68 -22.07
CA ALA A 175 3.69 -3.03 -22.38
C ALA A 175 4.29 -3.81 -21.17
N PRO A 176 5.09 -3.19 -20.28
CA PRO A 176 5.57 -3.88 -19.09
C PRO A 176 4.43 -4.36 -18.18
N LEU A 177 3.36 -3.56 -18.02
CA LEU A 177 2.19 -3.91 -17.20
C LEU A 177 1.37 -5.02 -17.88
N LYS A 178 1.17 -4.95 -19.20
CA LYS A 178 0.56 -6.05 -19.97
C LYS A 178 1.26 -7.38 -19.70
N LYS A 179 2.60 -7.38 -19.70
CA LYS A 179 3.38 -8.57 -19.38
C LYS A 179 3.08 -9.10 -17.99
N VAL A 180 3.00 -8.22 -16.97
CA VAL A 180 2.65 -8.65 -15.61
C VAL A 180 1.25 -9.25 -15.57
N TYR A 181 0.25 -8.58 -16.12
CA TYR A 181 -1.13 -9.06 -16.12
C TYR A 181 -1.34 -10.38 -16.87
N THR A 182 -0.55 -10.62 -17.91
CA THR A 182 -0.63 -11.86 -18.71
C THR A 182 0.21 -13.01 -18.17
N THR A 183 1.11 -12.76 -17.20
CA THR A 183 1.99 -13.81 -16.63
C THR A 183 1.78 -14.04 -15.15
N ARG A 184 1.58 -12.97 -14.37
CA ARG A 184 1.42 -13.01 -12.91
C ARG A 184 0.00 -12.70 -12.48
N GLY A 185 -0.76 -12.00 -13.31
CA GLY A 185 -2.10 -11.53 -13.00
C GLY A 185 -2.17 -10.15 -12.38
N GLY A 186 -3.30 -9.85 -11.79
CA GLY A 186 -3.60 -8.58 -11.13
C GLY A 186 -5.06 -8.15 -11.33
N ALA A 187 -5.32 -6.87 -11.06
CA ALA A 187 -6.64 -6.26 -11.17
C ALA A 187 -6.59 -4.97 -12.02
N PRO A 188 -6.33 -5.06 -13.34
CA PRO A 188 -6.10 -3.90 -14.21
C PRO A 188 -7.28 -2.94 -14.28
N HIS A 189 -8.50 -3.38 -14.01
CA HIS A 189 -9.70 -2.54 -13.96
C HIS A 189 -9.72 -1.53 -12.79
N LEU A 190 -8.82 -1.67 -11.81
CA LEU A 190 -8.66 -0.74 -10.70
C LEU A 190 -7.57 0.31 -10.95
N ASP A 191 -6.76 0.13 -11.99
CA ASP A 191 -5.64 1.04 -12.30
C ASP A 191 -6.14 2.47 -12.58
N GLY A 192 -5.37 3.46 -12.13
CA GLY A 192 -5.73 4.87 -12.26
C GLY A 192 -6.94 5.32 -11.46
N GLY A 193 -7.69 4.39 -10.85
CA GLY A 193 -8.88 4.69 -10.06
C GLY A 193 -8.65 4.72 -8.54
N TYR A 194 -7.59 4.10 -8.05
CA TYR A 194 -7.32 3.91 -6.63
C TYR A 194 -5.86 4.20 -6.28
N THR A 195 -5.61 4.67 -5.06
CA THR A 195 -4.24 4.87 -4.59
C THR A 195 -3.64 3.55 -4.12
N VAL A 196 -2.64 3.07 -4.86
CA VAL A 196 -1.76 1.97 -4.45
C VAL A 196 -0.61 2.57 -3.66
N PHE A 197 -0.49 2.22 -2.37
CA PHE A 197 0.45 2.84 -1.44
C PHE A 197 1.46 1.87 -0.81
N GLY A 198 1.45 0.61 -1.26
CA GLY A 198 2.39 -0.41 -0.80
C GLY A 198 2.26 -1.71 -1.56
N GLU A 199 3.02 -2.69 -1.12
CA GLU A 199 3.03 -4.03 -1.69
C GLU A 199 3.37 -5.10 -0.66
N VAL A 200 2.92 -6.33 -0.89
CA VAL A 200 3.33 -7.52 -0.15
C VAL A 200 4.75 -7.90 -0.56
N VAL A 201 5.66 -7.96 0.41
CA VAL A 201 7.05 -8.40 0.21
C VAL A 201 7.29 -9.81 0.74
N ASP A 202 6.45 -10.28 1.68
CA ASP A 202 6.43 -11.66 2.17
C ASP A 202 5.01 -12.05 2.60
N GLY A 203 4.71 -13.36 2.58
CA GLY A 203 3.38 -13.86 2.98
C GLY A 203 2.34 -13.87 1.86
N MET A 204 2.71 -13.77 0.57
CA MET A 204 1.75 -13.82 -0.54
C MET A 204 0.89 -15.09 -0.53
N LYS A 205 1.43 -16.22 -0.08
CA LYS A 205 0.66 -17.48 0.10
C LYS A 205 -0.48 -17.32 1.11
N VAL A 206 -0.30 -16.48 2.15
CA VAL A 206 -1.36 -16.18 3.12
C VAL A 206 -2.45 -15.33 2.46
N VAL A 207 -2.07 -14.31 1.68
CA VAL A 207 -3.00 -13.49 0.90
C VAL A 207 -3.85 -14.36 -0.04
N GLU A 208 -3.20 -15.27 -0.79
CA GLU A 208 -3.89 -16.21 -1.69
C GLU A 208 -4.81 -17.18 -0.93
N ALA A 209 -4.41 -17.64 0.25
CA ALA A 209 -5.23 -18.51 1.08
C ALA A 209 -6.47 -17.78 1.61
N ILE A 210 -6.33 -16.52 2.05
CA ILE A 210 -7.45 -15.66 2.43
C ILE A 210 -8.38 -15.44 1.23
N GLY A 211 -7.83 -15.17 0.05
CA GLY A 211 -8.60 -14.96 -1.18
C GLY A 211 -9.40 -16.17 -1.68
N LYS A 212 -9.19 -17.35 -1.09
CA LYS A 212 -9.88 -18.62 -1.44
C LYS A 212 -10.87 -19.10 -0.38
N VAL A 213 -11.06 -18.34 0.70
CA VAL A 213 -12.05 -18.76 1.71
C VAL A 213 -13.46 -18.67 1.11
N PRO A 214 -14.37 -19.59 1.48
CA PRO A 214 -15.77 -19.52 1.05
C PRO A 214 -16.43 -18.23 1.55
N THR A 215 -17.23 -17.60 0.68
CA THR A 215 -17.96 -16.36 0.94
C THR A 215 -19.47 -16.54 0.74
N ASP A 216 -20.24 -15.62 1.29
CA ASP A 216 -21.66 -15.46 1.00
C ASP A 216 -21.89 -14.68 -0.32
N GLU A 217 -23.15 -14.41 -0.64
CA GLU A 217 -23.58 -13.65 -1.83
C GLU A 217 -23.13 -12.17 -1.81
N HIS A 218 -22.70 -11.67 -0.64
CA HIS A 218 -22.16 -10.31 -0.45
C HIS A 218 -20.63 -10.31 -0.36
N GLU A 219 -19.97 -11.39 -0.79
CA GLU A 219 -18.50 -11.54 -0.77
C GLU A 219 -17.89 -11.51 0.66
N ARG A 220 -18.70 -11.80 1.70
CA ARG A 220 -18.23 -11.89 3.09
C ARG A 220 -17.81 -13.30 3.43
N PRO A 221 -16.63 -13.50 4.07
CA PRO A 221 -16.20 -14.82 4.49
C PRO A 221 -17.23 -15.53 5.38
N LEU A 222 -17.63 -16.76 5.02
CA LEU A 222 -18.54 -17.60 5.84
C LEU A 222 -17.93 -17.92 7.21
N LYS A 223 -16.60 -18.00 7.29
CA LYS A 223 -15.84 -18.12 8.53
C LYS A 223 -14.93 -16.91 8.66
N GLN A 224 -15.04 -16.19 9.77
CA GLN A 224 -14.23 -14.99 9.99
C GLN A 224 -12.74 -15.24 9.81
N VAL A 225 -12.10 -14.40 9.03
CA VAL A 225 -10.65 -14.26 8.94
C VAL A 225 -10.29 -12.97 9.66
N VAL A 226 -9.45 -13.09 10.70
CA VAL A 226 -9.15 -11.98 11.61
C VAL A 226 -7.79 -11.38 11.27
N LEU A 227 -7.73 -10.05 11.17
CA LEU A 227 -6.50 -9.29 11.27
C LEU A 227 -6.26 -9.02 12.76
N ARG A 228 -5.32 -9.78 13.35
CA ARG A 228 -5.09 -9.76 14.80
C ARG A 228 -4.45 -8.47 15.27
N ARG A 229 -3.44 -7.99 14.51
CA ARG A 229 -2.77 -6.71 14.74
C ARG A 229 -1.88 -6.34 13.55
N VAL A 230 -1.49 -5.06 13.52
CA VAL A 230 -0.56 -4.50 12.55
C VAL A 230 0.65 -3.92 13.27
N ILE A 231 1.84 -4.43 12.98
CA ILE A 231 3.10 -4.06 13.64
C ILE A 231 3.96 -3.29 12.65
N ILE A 232 4.40 -2.10 13.03
CA ILE A 232 5.36 -1.32 12.25
C ILE A 232 6.76 -1.83 12.61
N LYS A 233 7.55 -2.20 11.62
CA LYS A 233 8.97 -2.52 11.83
C LYS A 233 9.77 -1.21 11.85
N ASP A 234 10.48 -0.98 12.92
CA ASP A 234 11.42 0.15 13.08
C ASP A 234 12.72 -0.11 12.32
#